data_aa2fd9487664caca2e80b7380c0e3359
#
_entry.id   aa2fd9487664caca2e80b7380c0e3359
#
_cell.length_a   1.000
_cell.length_b   1.000
_cell.length_c   1.000
_cell.angle_alpha   90.00
_cell.angle_beta   90.00
_cell.angle_gamma   90.00
#
_symmetry.space_group_name_H-M   'P 1'
#
loop_
_entity.id
_entity.type
_entity.pdbx_description
1 polymer ?
#
loop_
_entity_poly.entity_id
_entity_poly.type
_entity_poly.pdbx_seq_one_letter_code
_entity_poly.pdbx_strand_id
1 'polypeptide(L)'
;VSAGDDEILAFPWSPPDPADYASFGADRGHFCLLARIETGPAPDFGMTSPETGNLYANVQQNNNIVWKNITVVDEDTDGRVSAAIVANYGREATKVHVVFRAPRRERSMLDWGEVWLEPTNELREPWKASGGESQGLEEIGDGRFRIAGRKASLGPIALEPGQLGALGLRFVPTHR
;
A
#
# COMPACT_ATOMS: atom_id res chain seq x y z
N VAL A 1 -3.00 -18.72 -23.38
CA VAL A 1 -2.91 -17.30 -23.74
C VAL A 1 -1.88 -17.20 -24.86
N SER A 2 -2.23 -16.61 -25.99
CA SER A 2 -1.29 -16.40 -27.10
C SER A 2 -0.30 -15.25 -26.79
N ALA A 3 0.83 -15.22 -27.48
CA ALA A 3 1.77 -14.14 -27.28
C ALA A 3 1.14 -12.78 -27.63
N GLY A 4 1.13 -11.86 -26.68
CA GLY A 4 0.50 -10.54 -26.81
C GLY A 4 -0.93 -10.44 -26.29
N ASP A 5 -1.53 -11.56 -25.86
CA ASP A 5 -2.82 -11.56 -25.19
C ASP A 5 -2.65 -11.42 -23.67
N ASP A 6 -3.64 -10.84 -23.02
CA ASP A 6 -3.77 -10.77 -21.55
C ASP A 6 -5.01 -11.54 -21.10
N GLU A 7 -4.93 -12.12 -19.92
CA GLU A 7 -6.04 -12.81 -19.27
C GLU A 7 -6.16 -12.36 -17.82
N ILE A 8 -7.37 -12.01 -17.41
CA ILE A 8 -7.68 -11.64 -16.03
C ILE A 8 -8.26 -12.85 -15.32
N LEU A 9 -7.50 -13.39 -14.35
CA LEU A 9 -7.94 -14.47 -13.49
C LEU A 9 -8.43 -13.88 -12.16
N ALA A 10 -9.67 -14.22 -11.78
CA ALA A 10 -10.26 -13.83 -10.52
C ALA A 10 -10.15 -14.98 -9.52
N PHE A 11 -9.47 -14.74 -8.41
CA PHE A 11 -9.38 -15.67 -7.28
C PHE A 11 -10.17 -15.10 -6.11
N PRO A 12 -11.36 -15.66 -5.78
CA PRO A 12 -12.07 -15.25 -4.59
C PRO A 12 -11.24 -15.58 -3.35
N TRP A 13 -11.07 -14.61 -2.47
CA TRP A 13 -10.32 -14.76 -1.24
C TRP A 13 -11.10 -14.13 -0.08
N SER A 14 -11.25 -14.89 1.00
CA SER A 14 -11.81 -14.40 2.26
C SER A 14 -10.65 -14.03 3.17
N PRO A 15 -10.53 -12.78 3.60
CA PRO A 15 -9.47 -12.39 4.51
C PRO A 15 -9.60 -13.16 5.84
N PRO A 16 -8.48 -13.63 6.41
CA PRO A 16 -8.50 -14.23 7.74
C PRO A 16 -8.86 -13.18 8.80
N ASP A 17 -9.44 -13.61 9.91
CA ASP A 17 -9.74 -12.73 11.02
C ASP A 17 -8.44 -12.25 11.69
N PRO A 18 -8.20 -10.94 11.79
CA PRO A 18 -7.04 -10.42 12.50
C PRO A 18 -6.95 -10.85 13.98
N ALA A 19 -8.06 -11.23 14.60
CA ALA A 19 -8.08 -11.73 15.97
C ALA A 19 -7.29 -13.04 16.14
N ASP A 20 -7.29 -13.90 15.13
CA ASP A 20 -6.52 -15.14 15.11
C ASP A 20 -5.00 -14.91 15.13
N TYR A 21 -4.58 -13.69 14.80
CA TYR A 21 -3.19 -13.25 14.71
C TYR A 21 -2.80 -12.27 15.82
N ALA A 22 -3.51 -12.28 16.94
CA ALA A 22 -3.31 -11.36 18.06
C ALA A 22 -1.86 -11.33 18.60
N SER A 23 -1.12 -12.46 18.50
CA SER A 23 0.28 -12.55 18.89
C SER A 23 1.22 -11.63 18.10
N PHE A 24 0.82 -11.14 16.93
CA PHE A 24 1.57 -10.19 16.12
C PHE A 24 1.33 -8.72 16.53
N GLY A 25 0.54 -8.48 17.58
CA GLY A 25 0.31 -7.15 18.12
C GLY A 25 -0.32 -6.19 17.10
N ALA A 26 0.34 -5.05 16.85
CA ALA A 26 -0.16 -4.04 15.91
C ALA A 26 -0.18 -4.51 14.43
N ASP A 27 0.62 -5.52 14.10
CA ASP A 27 0.77 -6.04 12.73
C ASP A 27 -0.21 -7.17 12.40
N ARG A 28 -1.09 -7.54 13.33
CA ARG A 28 -2.04 -8.66 13.20
C ARG A 28 -3.01 -8.58 12.00
N GLY A 29 -3.23 -7.40 11.45
CA GLY A 29 -4.07 -7.18 10.26
C GLY A 29 -3.28 -7.07 8.96
N HIS A 30 -1.95 -7.16 9.02
CA HIS A 30 -1.10 -7.04 7.84
C HIS A 30 -0.88 -8.41 7.20
N PHE A 31 -1.31 -8.54 5.95
CA PHE A 31 -1.17 -9.75 5.14
C PHE A 31 -0.47 -9.44 3.84
N CYS A 32 0.23 -10.43 3.30
CA CYS A 32 0.85 -10.36 2.00
C CYS A 32 0.16 -11.35 1.05
N LEU A 33 -0.39 -10.83 -0.04
CA LEU A 33 -0.82 -11.68 -1.16
C LEU A 33 0.36 -11.89 -2.09
N LEU A 34 0.63 -13.15 -2.42
CA LEU A 34 1.65 -13.56 -3.36
C LEU A 34 0.97 -14.22 -4.56
N ALA A 35 1.27 -13.77 -5.76
CA ALA A 35 0.95 -14.48 -6.98
C ALA A 35 2.24 -14.93 -7.68
N ARG A 36 2.25 -16.18 -8.14
CA ARG A 36 3.38 -16.82 -8.81
C ARG A 36 2.87 -17.57 -10.04
N ILE A 37 3.45 -17.28 -11.19
CA ILE A 37 3.10 -17.94 -12.45
C ILE A 37 4.24 -18.89 -12.83
N GLU A 38 3.94 -20.17 -12.95
CA GLU A 38 4.88 -21.19 -13.38
C GLU A 38 4.73 -21.39 -14.90
N THR A 39 5.81 -21.19 -15.63
CA THR A 39 5.85 -21.31 -17.08
C THR A 39 6.71 -22.48 -17.56
N GLY A 40 7.29 -23.26 -16.66
CA GLY A 40 8.15 -24.40 -16.93
C GLY A 40 8.10 -25.46 -15.84
N PRO A 41 8.75 -26.62 -16.06
CA PRO A 41 8.82 -27.69 -15.07
C PRO A 41 9.78 -27.33 -13.91
N ALA A 42 9.64 -28.08 -12.80
CA ALA A 42 10.65 -28.06 -11.73
C ALA A 42 12.06 -28.41 -12.27
N PRO A 43 13.15 -27.89 -11.65
CA PRO A 43 13.16 -27.11 -10.41
C PRO A 43 12.94 -25.62 -10.60
N ASP A 44 13.11 -25.10 -11.82
CA ASP A 44 13.17 -23.63 -12.05
C ASP A 44 11.80 -23.01 -12.31
N PHE A 45 10.81 -23.79 -12.64
CA PHE A 45 9.42 -23.37 -12.90
C PHE A 45 9.27 -22.18 -13.90
N GLY A 46 10.30 -21.97 -14.74
CA GLY A 46 10.36 -20.86 -15.68
C GLY A 46 10.79 -19.51 -15.05
N MET A 47 11.36 -19.53 -13.85
CA MET A 47 11.90 -18.35 -13.20
C MET A 47 13.18 -17.87 -13.87
N THR A 48 13.36 -16.55 -13.93
CA THR A 48 14.58 -15.92 -14.49
C THR A 48 15.80 -16.12 -13.58
N SER A 49 15.55 -16.17 -12.26
CA SER A 49 16.56 -16.39 -11.23
C SER A 49 16.06 -17.44 -10.23
N PRO A 50 16.97 -18.27 -9.66
CA PRO A 50 16.59 -19.24 -8.65
C PRO A 50 15.91 -18.55 -7.45
N GLU A 51 14.82 -19.14 -7.00
CA GLU A 51 14.12 -18.67 -5.81
C GLU A 51 14.92 -18.99 -4.54
N THR A 52 14.87 -18.06 -3.60
CA THR A 52 15.54 -18.15 -2.30
C THR A 52 14.54 -17.98 -1.15
N GLY A 53 14.98 -18.13 0.08
CA GLY A 53 14.18 -17.78 1.26
C GLY A 53 13.88 -16.26 1.40
N ASN A 54 14.50 -15.43 0.58
CA ASN A 54 14.26 -13.99 0.57
C ASN A 54 13.19 -13.65 -0.47
N LEU A 55 11.94 -13.52 -0.02
CA LEU A 55 10.80 -13.22 -0.88
C LEU A 55 10.96 -11.92 -1.66
N TYR A 56 11.55 -10.90 -1.04
CA TYR A 56 11.78 -9.60 -1.69
C TYR A 56 12.73 -9.73 -2.90
N ALA A 57 13.82 -10.47 -2.73
CA ALA A 57 14.74 -10.75 -3.83
C ALA A 57 14.06 -11.56 -4.94
N ASN A 58 13.23 -12.53 -4.59
CA ASN A 58 12.49 -13.34 -5.58
C ASN A 58 11.60 -12.46 -6.47
N VAL A 59 10.86 -11.53 -5.87
CA VAL A 59 9.98 -10.61 -6.60
C VAL A 59 10.79 -9.63 -7.48
N GLN A 60 11.93 -9.15 -6.99
CA GLN A 60 12.78 -8.23 -7.77
C GLN A 60 13.46 -8.88 -8.97
N GLN A 61 13.77 -10.17 -8.88
CA GLN A 61 14.55 -10.90 -9.87
C GLN A 61 13.72 -11.74 -10.82
N ASN A 62 12.42 -11.89 -10.55
CA ASN A 62 11.50 -12.69 -11.37
C ASN A 62 10.24 -11.89 -11.71
N ASN A 63 9.97 -11.71 -12.99
CA ASN A 63 8.75 -11.07 -13.46
C ASN A 63 7.50 -11.97 -13.32
N ASN A 64 7.69 -13.22 -13.00
CA ASN A 64 6.64 -14.23 -12.77
C ASN A 64 6.10 -14.22 -11.34
N ILE A 65 6.71 -13.44 -10.45
CA ILE A 65 6.32 -13.35 -9.03
C ILE A 65 5.95 -11.92 -8.70
N VAL A 66 4.80 -11.75 -8.10
CA VAL A 66 4.34 -10.46 -7.59
C VAL A 66 3.77 -10.63 -6.20
N TRP A 67 4.02 -9.67 -5.34
CA TRP A 67 3.37 -9.62 -4.05
C TRP A 67 2.67 -8.28 -3.83
N LYS A 68 1.69 -8.29 -2.95
CA LYS A 68 0.98 -7.09 -2.53
C LYS A 68 0.69 -7.16 -1.04
N ASN A 69 1.12 -6.13 -0.32
CA ASN A 69 0.71 -5.92 1.05
C ASN A 69 -0.73 -5.44 1.09
N ILE A 70 -1.50 -6.00 1.98
CA ILE A 70 -2.87 -5.62 2.28
C ILE A 70 -3.04 -5.50 3.79
N THR A 71 -3.99 -4.70 4.21
CA THR A 71 -4.40 -4.62 5.61
C THR A 71 -5.88 -4.96 5.69
N VAL A 72 -6.19 -5.94 6.54
CA VAL A 72 -7.56 -6.27 6.93
C VAL A 72 -7.91 -5.41 8.13
N VAL A 73 -8.94 -4.61 7.99
CA VAL A 73 -9.45 -3.72 9.03
C VAL A 73 -10.77 -4.29 9.52
N ASP A 74 -10.87 -4.49 10.82
CA ASP A 74 -12.10 -4.92 11.46
C ASP A 74 -13.08 -3.74 11.49
N GLU A 75 -14.30 -3.98 11.02
CA GLU A 75 -15.36 -2.98 10.91
C GLU A 75 -15.77 -2.41 12.29
N ASP A 76 -15.68 -3.23 13.33
CA ASP A 76 -16.11 -2.88 14.70
C ASP A 76 -15.03 -2.16 15.53
N THR A 77 -13.82 -2.01 15.02
CA THR A 77 -12.73 -1.36 15.77
C THR A 77 -12.52 0.07 15.33
N ASP A 78 -12.92 0.99 16.19
CA ASP A 78 -12.68 2.42 16.08
C ASP A 78 -11.18 2.70 15.79
N GLY A 79 -10.89 3.15 14.57
CA GLY A 79 -9.65 3.84 14.27
C GLY A 79 -8.38 3.01 14.15
N ARG A 80 -8.40 1.79 13.62
CA ARG A 80 -7.15 1.10 13.28
C ARG A 80 -6.37 1.86 12.22
N VAL A 81 -5.12 2.11 12.54
CA VAL A 81 -4.16 2.76 11.64
C VAL A 81 -3.34 1.68 10.95
N SER A 82 -3.46 1.60 9.65
CA SER A 82 -2.48 0.93 8.79
C SER A 82 -1.39 1.94 8.42
N ALA A 83 -0.19 1.50 8.11
CA ALA A 83 0.87 2.37 7.69
C ALA A 83 1.46 1.94 6.34
N ALA A 84 1.67 2.93 5.47
CA ALA A 84 2.47 2.77 4.27
C ALA A 84 3.84 3.44 4.48
N ILE A 85 4.91 2.74 4.13
CA ILE A 85 6.26 3.32 4.18
C ILE A 85 6.53 4.00 2.84
N VAL A 86 6.96 5.25 2.93
CA VAL A 86 7.45 6.04 1.79
C VAL A 86 8.94 6.24 2.00
N ALA A 87 9.76 5.74 1.08
CA ALA A 87 11.21 5.74 1.25
C ALA A 87 11.94 6.01 -0.05
N ASN A 88 13.11 6.62 0.05
CA ASN A 88 14.08 6.73 -1.03
C ASN A 88 15.23 5.74 -0.79
N TYR A 89 15.20 4.60 -1.46
CA TYR A 89 16.29 3.61 -1.45
C TYR A 89 17.34 3.86 -2.56
N GLY A 90 17.17 4.95 -3.30
CA GLY A 90 18.13 5.38 -4.34
C GLY A 90 19.40 5.99 -3.77
N ARG A 91 20.31 6.37 -4.66
CA ARG A 91 21.58 7.02 -4.31
C ARG A 91 21.54 8.53 -4.44
N GLU A 92 20.47 9.07 -4.97
CA GLU A 92 20.27 10.51 -5.21
C GLU A 92 18.99 10.98 -4.55
N ALA A 93 18.93 12.26 -4.18
CA ALA A 93 17.70 12.88 -3.71
C ALA A 93 16.60 12.78 -4.78
N THR A 94 15.39 12.47 -4.38
CA THR A 94 14.26 12.31 -5.30
C THR A 94 13.01 13.00 -4.76
N LYS A 95 12.10 13.34 -5.68
CA LYS A 95 10.77 13.83 -5.34
C LYS A 95 9.74 12.73 -5.58
N VAL A 96 8.99 12.40 -4.55
CA VAL A 96 7.92 11.39 -4.63
C VAL A 96 6.55 12.03 -4.48
N HIS A 97 5.55 11.41 -5.11
CA HIS A 97 4.15 11.72 -4.92
C HIS A 97 3.43 10.49 -4.41
N VAL A 98 2.72 10.63 -3.30
CA VAL A 98 1.84 9.56 -2.81
C VAL A 98 0.47 9.77 -3.45
N VAL A 99 -0.01 8.79 -4.19
CA VAL A 99 -1.26 8.89 -4.95
C VAL A 99 -2.24 7.83 -4.46
N PHE A 100 -3.43 8.29 -4.10
CA PHE A 100 -4.57 7.46 -3.71
C PHE A 100 -5.54 7.37 -4.87
N ARG A 101 -5.98 6.15 -5.18
CA ARG A 101 -6.99 5.91 -6.22
C ARG A 101 -7.96 4.85 -5.75
N ALA A 102 -9.21 5.21 -5.61
CA ALA A 102 -10.28 4.24 -5.43
C ALA A 102 -10.64 3.59 -6.79
N PRO A 103 -11.01 2.29 -6.82
CA PRO A 103 -11.48 1.63 -8.02
C PRO A 103 -12.65 2.38 -8.66
N ARG A 104 -12.68 2.46 -10.00
CA ARG A 104 -13.70 3.24 -10.71
C ARG A 104 -15.05 2.56 -10.78
N ARG A 105 -15.08 1.22 -10.77
CA ARG A 105 -16.28 0.40 -11.04
C ARG A 105 -16.71 -0.47 -9.86
N GLU A 106 -15.98 -0.43 -8.77
CA GLU A 106 -16.22 -1.23 -7.57
C GLU A 106 -16.58 -0.35 -6.39
N ARG A 107 -17.18 -0.94 -5.37
CA ARG A 107 -17.37 -0.28 -4.10
C ARG A 107 -16.00 0.07 -3.50
N SER A 108 -15.92 1.23 -2.92
CA SER A 108 -14.70 1.77 -2.30
C SER A 108 -14.90 1.88 -0.81
N MET A 109 -13.82 1.85 -0.05
CA MET A 109 -13.86 2.19 1.38
C MET A 109 -14.51 3.56 1.62
N LEU A 110 -14.35 4.50 0.66
CA LEU A 110 -14.98 5.82 0.73
C LEU A 110 -16.51 5.81 0.62
N ASP A 111 -17.09 4.69 0.19
CA ASP A 111 -18.56 4.52 0.15
C ASP A 111 -19.11 4.07 1.51
N TRP A 112 -18.24 3.69 2.46
CA TRP A 112 -18.57 3.16 3.79
C TRP A 112 -18.06 4.02 4.93
N GLY A 113 -17.17 4.95 4.65
CA GLY A 113 -16.56 5.77 5.67
C GLY A 113 -15.55 6.77 5.12
N GLU A 114 -14.86 7.41 6.02
CA GLU A 114 -13.78 8.33 5.71
C GLU A 114 -12.44 7.61 5.80
N VAL A 115 -11.50 7.99 4.93
CA VAL A 115 -10.10 7.59 5.04
C VAL A 115 -9.28 8.81 5.39
N TRP A 116 -8.60 8.73 6.52
CA TRP A 116 -7.71 9.78 6.99
C TRP A 116 -6.26 9.38 6.77
N LEU A 117 -5.43 10.37 6.48
CA LEU A 117 -3.99 10.23 6.29
C LEU A 117 -3.28 10.93 7.43
N GLU A 118 -2.32 10.24 8.03
CA GLU A 118 -1.52 10.72 9.14
C GLU A 118 -0.03 10.60 8.79
N PRO A 119 0.55 11.58 8.03
CA PRO A 119 1.97 11.55 7.70
C PRO A 119 2.81 11.81 8.94
N THR A 120 3.83 10.98 9.16
CA THR A 120 4.83 11.25 10.21
C THR A 120 5.63 12.51 9.90
N ASN A 121 6.35 13.04 10.88
CA ASN A 121 7.15 14.25 10.70
C ASN A 121 8.20 14.09 9.61
N GLU A 122 8.76 12.87 9.44
CA GLU A 122 9.74 12.53 8.42
C GLU A 122 9.21 12.67 6.98
N LEU A 123 7.89 12.64 6.80
CA LEU A 123 7.23 12.94 5.51
C LEU A 123 6.66 14.37 5.47
N ARG A 124 6.09 14.81 6.58
CA ARG A 124 5.39 16.10 6.64
C ARG A 124 6.33 17.29 6.47
N GLU A 125 7.49 17.26 7.12
CA GLU A 125 8.44 18.37 7.01
C GLU A 125 9.06 18.49 5.59
N PRO A 126 9.55 17.41 4.94
CA PRO A 126 9.97 17.47 3.54
C PRO A 126 8.85 17.86 2.57
N TRP A 127 7.61 17.43 2.83
CA TRP A 127 6.45 17.84 2.03
C TRP A 127 6.22 19.35 2.13
N LYS A 128 6.18 19.91 3.34
CA LYS A 128 6.04 21.36 3.56
C LYS A 128 7.17 22.14 2.90
N ALA A 129 8.41 21.69 3.09
CA ALA A 129 9.59 22.29 2.48
C ALA A 129 9.56 22.24 0.94
N SER A 130 8.84 21.28 0.35
CA SER A 130 8.64 21.13 -1.10
C SER A 130 7.47 21.92 -1.65
N GLY A 131 6.83 22.76 -0.84
CA GLY A 131 5.68 23.60 -1.24
C GLY A 131 4.35 23.20 -0.62
N GLY A 132 4.27 22.06 0.06
CA GLY A 132 3.06 21.63 0.78
C GLY A 132 1.85 21.33 -0.14
N GLU A 133 2.10 20.93 -1.38
CA GLU A 133 1.03 20.69 -2.36
C GLU A 133 0.26 19.40 -2.06
N SER A 134 -1.05 19.48 -2.21
CA SER A 134 -1.96 18.34 -2.12
C SER A 134 -3.13 18.49 -3.09
N GLN A 135 -3.73 17.39 -3.50
CA GLN A 135 -4.92 17.37 -4.33
C GLN A 135 -5.93 16.36 -3.78
N GLY A 136 -7.21 16.74 -3.69
CA GLY A 136 -8.28 15.87 -3.22
C GLY A 136 -8.11 15.44 -1.75
N LEU A 137 -7.37 16.22 -0.97
CA LEU A 137 -7.19 16.08 0.46
C LEU A 137 -7.74 17.32 1.16
N GLU A 138 -8.39 17.11 2.29
CA GLU A 138 -8.86 18.17 3.20
C GLU A 138 -8.11 18.04 4.52
N GLU A 139 -7.47 19.10 4.96
CA GLU A 139 -6.82 19.12 6.27
C GLU A 139 -7.88 19.15 7.38
N ILE A 140 -7.79 18.19 8.31
CA ILE A 140 -8.74 18.01 9.43
C ILE A 140 -8.12 18.34 10.79
N GLY A 141 -6.96 19.00 10.79
CA GLY A 141 -6.21 19.41 11.97
C GLY A 141 -5.09 18.44 12.33
N ASP A 142 -4.16 18.93 13.15
CA ASP A 142 -2.99 18.19 13.65
C ASP A 142 -2.11 17.56 12.54
N GLY A 143 -2.12 18.16 11.35
CA GLY A 143 -1.39 17.64 10.19
C GLY A 143 -1.97 16.34 9.62
N ARG A 144 -3.24 16.07 9.91
CA ARG A 144 -4.01 14.98 9.34
C ARG A 144 -4.85 15.47 8.17
N PHE A 145 -5.11 14.58 7.23
CA PHE A 145 -5.88 14.88 6.04
C PHE A 145 -6.98 13.84 5.85
N ARG A 146 -8.14 14.27 5.39
CA ARG A 146 -9.21 13.40 4.90
C ARG A 146 -9.12 13.30 3.39
N ILE A 147 -9.29 12.09 2.84
CA ILE A 147 -9.45 11.90 1.40
C ILE A 147 -10.85 12.36 1.01
N ALA A 148 -10.92 13.43 0.19
CA ALA A 148 -12.18 14.06 -0.21
C ALA A 148 -12.80 13.43 -1.46
N GLY A 149 -12.14 12.48 -2.12
CA GLY A 149 -12.64 11.87 -3.34
C GLY A 149 -11.88 10.65 -3.81
N ARG A 150 -12.32 10.04 -4.90
CA ARG A 150 -11.76 8.79 -5.45
C ARG A 150 -10.32 8.92 -5.99
N LYS A 151 -9.79 10.11 -6.06
CA LYS A 151 -8.39 10.40 -6.41
C LYS A 151 -7.88 11.51 -5.49
N ALA A 152 -6.77 11.25 -4.84
CA ALA A 152 -6.09 12.22 -4.02
C ALA A 152 -4.57 12.05 -4.15
N SER A 153 -3.80 13.09 -3.84
CA SER A 153 -2.35 13.01 -3.82
C SER A 153 -1.74 13.96 -2.79
N LEU A 154 -0.62 13.53 -2.24
CA LEU A 154 0.24 14.29 -1.36
C LEU A 154 1.63 14.37 -2.01
N GLY A 155 2.19 15.55 -2.20
CA GLY A 155 3.50 15.75 -2.79
C GLY A 155 3.55 16.91 -3.78
N PRO A 156 4.76 17.31 -4.23
CA PRO A 156 6.00 16.54 -4.08
C PRO A 156 6.51 16.46 -2.63
N ILE A 157 7.15 15.36 -2.29
CA ILE A 157 7.89 15.15 -1.05
C ILE A 157 9.34 14.91 -1.43
N ALA A 158 10.25 15.81 -1.05
CA ALA A 158 11.67 15.62 -1.32
C ALA A 158 12.27 14.67 -0.28
N LEU A 159 12.87 13.58 -0.72
CA LEU A 159 13.52 12.58 0.13
C LEU A 159 14.99 12.43 -0.24
N GLU A 160 15.86 12.56 0.74
CA GLU A 160 17.28 12.27 0.61
C GLU A 160 17.53 10.75 0.52
N PRO A 161 18.69 10.31 0.01
CA PRO A 161 19.07 8.92 0.01
C PRO A 161 18.96 8.27 1.39
N GLY A 162 18.27 7.13 1.47
CA GLY A 162 18.04 6.42 2.72
C GLY A 162 16.96 7.03 3.64
N GLN A 163 16.40 8.17 3.28
CA GLN A 163 15.32 8.76 4.06
C GLN A 163 14.02 7.97 3.85
N LEU A 164 13.31 7.78 4.94
CA LEU A 164 12.01 7.11 4.96
C LEU A 164 11.08 7.78 5.99
N GLY A 165 9.78 7.60 5.79
CA GLY A 165 8.77 7.99 6.76
C GLY A 165 7.53 7.15 6.57
N ALA A 166 6.65 7.15 7.56
CA ALA A 166 5.41 6.42 7.52
C ALA A 166 4.23 7.35 7.22
N LEU A 167 3.28 6.85 6.44
CA LEU A 167 2.00 7.44 6.22
C LEU A 167 0.94 6.56 6.86
N GLY A 168 0.40 6.97 7.99
CA GLY A 168 -0.72 6.31 8.65
C GLY A 168 -1.98 6.45 7.81
N LEU A 169 -2.75 5.38 7.74
CA LEU A 169 -4.05 5.30 7.07
C LEU A 169 -5.08 4.87 8.11
N ARG A 170 -6.03 5.74 8.41
CA ARG A 170 -7.12 5.45 9.34
C ARG A 170 -8.43 5.38 8.58
N PHE A 171 -9.18 4.31 8.75
CA PHE A 171 -10.54 4.20 8.29
C PHE A 171 -11.50 4.56 9.43
N VAL A 172 -12.43 5.45 9.14
CA VAL A 172 -13.47 5.90 10.08
C VAL A 172 -14.82 5.57 9.46
N PRO A 173 -15.51 4.51 9.91
CA PRO A 173 -16.82 4.15 9.41
C PRO A 173 -17.84 5.28 9.66
N THR A 174 -18.64 5.62 8.64
CA THR A 174 -19.72 6.62 8.77
C THR A 174 -21.12 6.02 8.87
N HIS A 175 -21.24 4.72 8.61
CA HIS A 175 -22.48 3.95 8.74
C HIS A 175 -22.27 2.79 9.71
N ARG A 176 -23.12 2.73 10.70
CA ARG A 176 -23.32 1.56 11.57
C ARG A 176 -24.52 0.76 11.08
#